data_a0cb01069c570ca3bb9f2eabd26b9c0a
#
_entry.id   a0cb01069c570ca3bb9f2eabd26b9c0a
#
_cell.length_a   1.000
_cell.length_b   1.000
_cell.length_c   1.000
_cell.angle_alpha   90.00
_cell.angle_beta   90.00
_cell.angle_gamma   90.00
#
_symmetry.space_group_name_H-M   'P 1'
#
loop_
_entity.id
_entity.type
_entity.pdbx_description
1 polymer ?
#
loop_
_entity_poly.entity_id
_entity_poly.type
_entity_poly.pdbx_seq_one_letter_code
_entity_poly.pdbx_strand_id
1 'polypeptide(L)'
;MKSIKIAVAVVLALLMVTAGMAVAGTLQDVQKNGFLKAGVNGGVFGFSMPDEKGVWRGLDVDTAKAIAAAVLGDANKIKYVPLTAVQRLPALQSKEIDVLCRNTTQTLTRETTNGLNFVHVNYYDGQGFLVPKKKGIKSAKELADATVCVLPGTTTEMNAADFFRKNSLKWRPVVIEQTAELSKAFFAGRCDVLTSDASQLAAHRSVAPNPKDYVLLPEIISKEPLAPVVRHGDDQWYDIVNWTVMALIQAEEFGITSENVDEMLKSKDPEIQRFLGVTPGLGKALGLDDKWTYNIIKQVGNYGEIFERNVGVNTPLGLERG
;
A
#
# COMPACT_ATOMS: atom_id res chain seq x y z
N MET A 1 53.29 -8.95 -35.36
CA MET A 1 51.91 -8.84 -35.94
C MET A 1 50.98 -9.95 -35.41
N LYS A 2 51.40 -11.21 -35.25
CA LYS A 2 50.54 -12.30 -34.71
C LYS A 2 50.14 -12.06 -33.24
N SER A 3 51.06 -11.62 -32.38
CA SER A 3 50.83 -11.34 -30.94
C SER A 3 49.84 -10.17 -30.72
N ILE A 4 49.86 -9.14 -31.56
CA ILE A 4 48.92 -8.00 -31.44
C ILE A 4 47.48 -8.42 -31.82
N LYS A 5 47.36 -9.29 -32.84
CA LYS A 5 46.05 -9.83 -33.25
C LYS A 5 45.42 -10.71 -32.18
N ILE A 6 46.21 -11.47 -31.42
CA ILE A 6 45.75 -12.31 -30.33
C ILE A 6 45.33 -11.42 -29.13
N ALA A 7 46.11 -10.39 -28.79
CA ALA A 7 45.76 -9.43 -27.74
C ALA A 7 44.47 -8.69 -28.02
N VAL A 8 44.24 -8.22 -29.24
CA VAL A 8 43.01 -7.55 -29.67
C VAL A 8 41.79 -8.53 -29.63
N ALA A 9 41.96 -9.74 -30.03
CA ALA A 9 40.89 -10.75 -29.97
C ALA A 9 40.51 -11.12 -28.53
N VAL A 10 41.46 -11.18 -27.59
CA VAL A 10 41.22 -11.44 -26.17
C VAL A 10 40.52 -10.23 -25.52
N VAL A 11 40.89 -9.01 -25.85
CA VAL A 11 40.24 -7.79 -25.34
C VAL A 11 38.78 -7.68 -25.87
N LEU A 12 38.55 -8.00 -27.15
CA LEU A 12 37.21 -8.05 -27.74
C LEU A 12 36.34 -9.17 -27.12
N ALA A 13 36.92 -10.33 -26.82
CA ALA A 13 36.22 -11.43 -26.17
C ALA A 13 35.88 -11.07 -24.70
N LEU A 14 36.77 -10.38 -23.97
CA LEU A 14 36.48 -9.87 -22.62
C LEU A 14 35.40 -8.75 -22.64
N LEU A 15 35.37 -7.90 -23.67
CA LEU A 15 34.32 -6.88 -23.83
C LEU A 15 32.96 -7.48 -24.20
N MET A 16 32.92 -8.63 -24.87
CA MET A 16 31.65 -9.32 -25.15
C MET A 16 31.10 -10.12 -23.95
N VAL A 17 31.94 -10.49 -22.99
CA VAL A 17 31.48 -11.18 -21.76
C VAL A 17 30.86 -10.20 -20.74
N THR A 18 31.11 -8.87 -20.88
CA THR A 18 30.40 -7.84 -20.11
C THR A 18 29.07 -7.43 -20.72
N ALA A 19 28.63 -8.05 -21.83
CA ALA A 19 27.29 -7.89 -22.35
C ALA A 19 26.27 -8.52 -21.40
N GLY A 20 25.91 -7.73 -20.39
CA GLY A 20 24.64 -7.83 -19.71
C GLY A 20 24.26 -9.20 -19.17
N MET A 21 24.69 -9.57 -17.97
CA MET A 21 23.74 -10.26 -17.09
C MET A 21 22.61 -9.23 -16.88
N ALA A 22 21.57 -9.30 -17.70
CA ALA A 22 20.31 -8.66 -17.39
C ALA A 22 19.90 -9.19 -16.02
N VAL A 23 20.07 -8.41 -14.98
CA VAL A 23 19.54 -8.76 -13.65
C VAL A 23 18.05 -8.97 -13.91
N ALA A 24 17.56 -10.19 -13.71
CA ALA A 24 16.15 -10.47 -13.89
C ALA A 24 15.36 -9.47 -13.03
N GLY A 25 14.46 -8.70 -13.66
CA GLY A 25 13.62 -7.74 -12.97
C GLY A 25 12.58 -8.44 -12.09
N THR A 26 11.92 -7.69 -11.25
CA THR A 26 10.90 -8.23 -10.34
C THR A 26 9.76 -8.93 -11.12
N LEU A 27 9.39 -8.42 -12.31
CA LEU A 27 8.41 -9.07 -13.18
C LEU A 27 8.78 -10.52 -13.49
N GLN A 28 10.02 -10.76 -13.94
CA GLN A 28 10.50 -12.08 -14.31
C GLN A 28 10.56 -13.02 -13.09
N ASP A 29 10.95 -12.49 -11.93
CA ASP A 29 10.97 -13.26 -10.69
C ASP A 29 9.56 -13.69 -10.28
N VAL A 30 8.57 -12.78 -10.32
CA VAL A 30 7.16 -13.05 -10.00
C VAL A 30 6.57 -14.07 -10.97
N GLN A 31 6.79 -13.91 -12.29
CA GLN A 31 6.31 -14.84 -13.31
C GLN A 31 6.93 -16.22 -13.15
N LYS A 32 8.23 -16.31 -12.91
CA LYS A 32 8.95 -17.57 -12.67
C LYS A 32 8.47 -18.29 -11.40
N ASN A 33 8.24 -17.53 -10.32
CA ASN A 33 7.76 -18.08 -9.06
C ASN A 33 6.28 -18.49 -9.14
N GLY A 34 5.50 -17.90 -10.05
CA GLY A 34 4.07 -18.14 -10.21
C GLY A 34 3.20 -17.50 -9.13
N PHE A 35 3.76 -16.62 -8.31
CA PHE A 35 3.03 -15.84 -7.28
C PHE A 35 3.75 -14.54 -6.94
N LEU A 36 2.96 -13.55 -6.50
CA LEU A 36 3.41 -12.27 -5.99
C LEU A 36 3.65 -12.34 -4.48
N LYS A 37 4.78 -11.83 -3.97
CA LYS A 37 5.00 -11.63 -2.53
C LYS A 37 4.64 -10.20 -2.17
N ALA A 38 3.51 -10.02 -1.47
CA ALA A 38 3.03 -8.70 -1.06
C ALA A 38 3.24 -8.49 0.45
N GLY A 39 3.98 -7.43 0.81
CA GLY A 39 4.11 -6.99 2.20
C GLY A 39 2.84 -6.26 2.63
N VAL A 40 2.27 -6.67 3.76
CA VAL A 40 0.99 -6.17 4.30
C VAL A 40 1.08 -5.88 5.79
N ASN A 41 0.06 -5.22 6.37
CA ASN A 41 0.07 -4.91 7.81
C ASN A 41 -0.30 -6.13 8.67
N GLY A 42 -1.40 -6.78 8.42
CA GLY A 42 -1.89 -7.90 9.22
C GLY A 42 -2.73 -7.55 10.46
N GLY A 43 -2.97 -6.25 10.74
CA GLY A 43 -3.70 -5.83 11.93
C GLY A 43 -4.55 -4.56 11.77
N VAL A 44 -4.82 -4.12 10.53
CA VAL A 44 -5.66 -2.94 10.25
C VAL A 44 -6.88 -3.36 9.46
N PHE A 45 -8.03 -3.42 10.15
CA PHE A 45 -9.32 -3.71 9.53
C PHE A 45 -9.61 -2.71 8.40
N GLY A 46 -10.16 -3.19 7.30
CA GLY A 46 -10.44 -2.38 6.10
C GLY A 46 -9.23 -2.10 5.20
N PHE A 47 -7.99 -2.25 5.69
CA PHE A 47 -6.77 -2.08 4.88
C PHE A 47 -6.05 -3.40 4.61
N SER A 48 -5.56 -4.08 5.64
CA SER A 48 -4.98 -5.42 5.49
C SER A 48 -5.05 -6.22 6.78
N MET A 49 -5.94 -7.18 6.83
CA MET A 49 -6.12 -8.09 7.96
C MET A 49 -6.73 -9.41 7.47
N PRO A 50 -6.29 -10.57 7.98
CA PRO A 50 -6.99 -11.81 7.76
C PRO A 50 -8.30 -11.84 8.56
N ASP A 51 -9.36 -12.37 7.95
CA ASP A 51 -10.60 -12.68 8.67
C ASP A 51 -10.44 -13.95 9.55
N GLU A 52 -11.50 -14.33 10.27
CA GLU A 52 -11.50 -15.51 11.16
C GLU A 52 -11.19 -16.83 10.45
N LYS A 53 -11.34 -16.88 9.13
CA LYS A 53 -11.01 -18.03 8.27
C LYS A 53 -9.61 -17.94 7.67
N GLY A 54 -8.83 -16.90 8.02
CA GLY A 54 -7.52 -16.65 7.48
C GLY A 54 -7.52 -16.02 6.07
N VAL A 55 -8.68 -15.59 5.57
CA VAL A 55 -8.79 -14.92 4.26
C VAL A 55 -8.42 -13.45 4.40
N TRP A 56 -7.41 -13.03 3.67
CA TRP A 56 -6.95 -11.64 3.66
C TRP A 56 -7.96 -10.71 2.98
N ARG A 57 -8.24 -9.56 3.62
CA ARG A 57 -9.17 -8.54 3.15
C ARG A 57 -8.64 -7.14 3.40
N GLY A 58 -9.12 -6.19 2.62
CA GLY A 58 -8.84 -4.77 2.79
C GLY A 58 -8.35 -4.09 1.51
N LEU A 59 -8.28 -2.77 1.53
CA LEU A 59 -7.90 -1.91 0.40
C LEU A 59 -6.47 -2.23 -0.10
N ASP A 60 -5.51 -2.39 0.82
CA ASP A 60 -4.14 -2.77 0.50
C ASP A 60 -4.06 -4.19 -0.08
N VAL A 61 -4.87 -5.11 0.46
CA VAL A 61 -4.98 -6.50 -0.03
C VAL A 61 -5.53 -6.53 -1.44
N ASP A 62 -6.61 -5.79 -1.71
CA ASP A 62 -7.22 -5.76 -3.03
C ASP A 62 -6.32 -5.06 -4.07
N THR A 63 -5.55 -4.04 -3.64
CA THR A 63 -4.51 -3.46 -4.48
C THR A 63 -3.43 -4.51 -4.85
N ALA A 64 -2.98 -5.32 -3.90
CA ALA A 64 -2.04 -6.40 -4.18
C ALA A 64 -2.65 -7.49 -5.09
N LYS A 65 -3.93 -7.82 -4.92
CA LYS A 65 -4.67 -8.73 -5.82
C LYS A 65 -4.75 -8.18 -7.24
N ALA A 66 -4.97 -6.88 -7.40
CA ALA A 66 -4.99 -6.23 -8.70
C ALA A 66 -3.64 -6.39 -9.42
N ILE A 67 -2.51 -6.23 -8.71
CA ILE A 67 -1.17 -6.44 -9.26
C ILE A 67 -0.98 -7.91 -9.67
N ALA A 68 -1.39 -8.87 -8.85
CA ALA A 68 -1.30 -10.29 -9.19
C ALA A 68 -2.16 -10.66 -10.41
N ALA A 69 -3.38 -10.12 -10.50
CA ALA A 69 -4.26 -10.28 -11.65
C ALA A 69 -3.65 -9.70 -12.93
N ALA A 70 -3.00 -8.54 -12.85
CA ALA A 70 -2.32 -7.92 -13.97
C ALA A 70 -1.15 -8.77 -14.49
N VAL A 71 -0.31 -9.26 -13.58
CA VAL A 71 0.98 -9.92 -13.92
C VAL A 71 0.83 -11.40 -14.21
N LEU A 72 -0.07 -12.09 -13.48
CA LEU A 72 -0.21 -13.55 -13.49
C LEU A 72 -1.58 -14.03 -14.01
N GLY A 73 -2.48 -13.09 -14.37
CA GLY A 73 -3.84 -13.41 -14.81
C GLY A 73 -4.75 -13.97 -13.71
N ASP A 74 -4.28 -14.01 -12.45
CA ASP A 74 -5.02 -14.60 -11.33
C ASP A 74 -4.73 -13.82 -10.03
N ALA A 75 -5.78 -13.18 -9.49
CA ALA A 75 -5.73 -12.38 -8.27
C ALA A 75 -5.38 -13.18 -7.01
N ASN A 76 -5.48 -14.51 -7.05
CA ASN A 76 -5.21 -15.38 -5.90
C ASN A 76 -3.76 -15.87 -5.85
N LYS A 77 -2.96 -15.62 -6.88
CA LYS A 77 -1.54 -15.98 -6.91
C LYS A 77 -0.68 -15.01 -6.08
N ILE A 78 -0.96 -14.94 -4.78
CA ILE A 78 -0.28 -14.05 -3.84
C ILE A 78 0.16 -14.83 -2.59
N LYS A 79 1.35 -14.48 -2.08
CA LYS A 79 1.79 -14.76 -0.71
C LYS A 79 1.83 -13.45 0.06
N TYR A 80 0.99 -13.32 1.06
CA TYR A 80 1.00 -12.18 1.96
C TYR A 80 2.07 -12.35 3.02
N VAL A 81 2.89 -11.32 3.21
CA VAL A 81 3.95 -11.26 4.22
C VAL A 81 3.57 -10.16 5.21
N PRO A 82 3.03 -10.49 6.38
CA PRO A 82 2.72 -9.51 7.41
C PRO A 82 4.01 -8.94 8.00
N LEU A 83 4.12 -7.60 8.01
CA LEU A 83 5.31 -6.87 8.44
C LEU A 83 4.94 -5.78 9.44
N THR A 84 5.79 -5.55 10.42
CA THR A 84 5.70 -4.38 11.28
C THR A 84 6.10 -3.11 10.53
N ALA A 85 5.87 -1.93 11.11
CA ALA A 85 6.27 -0.67 10.49
C ALA A 85 7.79 -0.56 10.34
N VAL A 86 8.56 -1.17 11.24
CA VAL A 86 10.03 -1.18 11.21
C VAL A 86 10.56 -2.15 10.14
N GLN A 87 9.90 -3.30 9.97
CA GLN A 87 10.35 -4.36 9.06
C GLN A 87 10.05 -4.07 7.58
N ARG A 88 8.98 -3.30 7.28
CA ARG A 88 8.42 -3.19 5.93
C ARG A 88 9.40 -2.66 4.87
N LEU A 89 10.20 -1.63 5.19
CA LEU A 89 11.13 -1.06 4.22
C LEU A 89 12.37 -1.96 4.02
N PRO A 90 13.02 -2.48 5.07
CA PRO A 90 14.08 -3.49 4.92
C PRO A 90 13.64 -4.74 4.14
N ALA A 91 12.44 -5.26 4.38
CA ALA A 91 11.91 -6.43 3.66
C ALA A 91 11.75 -6.17 2.15
N LEU A 92 11.34 -4.95 1.77
CA LEU A 92 11.28 -4.56 0.37
C LEU A 92 12.67 -4.42 -0.24
N GLN A 93 13.61 -3.77 0.46
CA GLN A 93 14.98 -3.58 0.01
C GLN A 93 15.73 -4.91 -0.18
N SER A 94 15.52 -5.88 0.72
CA SER A 94 16.16 -7.20 0.68
C SER A 94 15.54 -8.19 -0.32
N LYS A 95 14.48 -7.80 -1.05
CA LYS A 95 13.71 -8.66 -1.95
C LYS A 95 12.95 -9.81 -1.24
N GLU A 96 12.72 -9.69 0.05
CA GLU A 96 11.81 -10.58 0.78
C GLU A 96 10.39 -10.47 0.24
N ILE A 97 9.98 -9.25 -0.15
CA ILE A 97 8.72 -8.95 -0.82
C ILE A 97 8.98 -8.28 -2.18
N ASP A 98 8.03 -8.42 -3.09
CA ASP A 98 8.07 -7.85 -4.44
C ASP A 98 7.45 -6.46 -4.48
N VAL A 99 6.42 -6.23 -3.68
CA VAL A 99 5.71 -4.96 -3.51
C VAL A 99 5.28 -4.80 -2.05
N LEU A 100 5.24 -3.57 -1.57
CA LEU A 100 4.70 -3.22 -0.26
C LEU A 100 3.34 -2.54 -0.43
N CYS A 101 2.25 -3.22 -0.09
CA CYS A 101 0.89 -2.69 0.00
C CYS A 101 0.48 -2.63 1.48
N ARG A 102 0.88 -1.56 2.18
CA ARG A 102 0.81 -1.49 3.63
C ARG A 102 0.70 -0.06 4.13
N ASN A 103 -0.39 0.62 3.78
CA ASN A 103 -0.68 1.97 4.28
C ASN A 103 0.61 2.78 4.55
N THR A 104 1.45 2.93 3.52
CA THR A 104 2.77 3.54 3.63
C THR A 104 2.77 4.94 3.05
N THR A 105 3.01 5.93 3.90
CA THR A 105 3.08 7.34 3.52
C THR A 105 4.29 7.61 2.66
N GLN A 106 4.09 8.23 1.52
CA GLN A 106 5.15 8.77 0.67
C GLN A 106 5.84 9.94 1.38
N THR A 107 7.16 9.87 1.49
CA THR A 107 7.98 10.95 2.04
C THR A 107 9.29 11.06 1.28
N LEU A 108 9.85 12.30 1.23
CA LEU A 108 11.14 12.56 0.59
C LEU A 108 12.23 11.60 1.10
N THR A 109 12.32 11.42 2.42
CA THR A 109 13.32 10.53 3.03
C THR A 109 13.17 9.08 2.59
N ARG A 110 11.93 8.55 2.53
CA ARG A 110 11.69 7.17 2.10
C ARG A 110 12.07 6.95 0.64
N GLU A 111 11.82 7.91 -0.22
CA GLU A 111 12.23 7.82 -1.62
C GLU A 111 13.74 7.96 -1.78
N THR A 112 14.32 9.03 -1.28
CA THR A 112 15.73 9.36 -1.56
C THR A 112 16.71 8.54 -0.72
N THR A 113 16.52 8.48 0.60
CA THR A 113 17.46 7.83 1.52
C THR A 113 17.29 6.31 1.53
N ASN A 114 16.06 5.82 1.42
CA ASN A 114 15.80 4.38 1.45
C ASN A 114 15.80 3.73 0.07
N GLY A 115 15.94 4.50 -1.02
CA GLY A 115 15.99 3.96 -2.38
C GLY A 115 14.71 3.26 -2.80
N LEU A 116 13.55 3.89 -2.55
CA LEU A 116 12.23 3.34 -2.82
C LEU A 116 11.44 4.25 -3.75
N ASN A 117 10.63 3.66 -4.62
CA ASN A 117 9.67 4.35 -5.46
C ASN A 117 8.26 4.16 -4.91
N PHE A 118 7.58 5.26 -4.61
CA PHE A 118 6.15 5.27 -4.37
C PHE A 118 5.44 5.38 -5.71
N VAL A 119 4.45 4.52 -5.95
CA VAL A 119 3.61 4.61 -7.14
C VAL A 119 2.47 5.60 -6.91
N HIS A 120 1.46 5.60 -7.75
CA HIS A 120 0.32 6.51 -7.59
C HIS A 120 -0.33 6.35 -6.20
N VAL A 121 -0.62 7.49 -5.56
CA VAL A 121 -1.30 7.52 -4.25
C VAL A 121 -2.69 6.89 -4.39
N ASN A 122 -2.97 5.89 -3.59
CA ASN A 122 -4.26 5.19 -3.59
C ASN A 122 -5.15 5.55 -2.40
N TYR A 123 -4.63 6.31 -1.43
CA TYR A 123 -5.43 6.83 -0.32
C TYR A 123 -4.78 8.09 0.28
N TYR A 124 -5.50 9.20 0.33
CA TYR A 124 -5.07 10.41 1.02
C TYR A 124 -5.60 10.40 2.45
N ASP A 125 -4.69 10.37 3.41
CA ASP A 125 -5.01 10.34 4.83
C ASP A 125 -4.39 11.54 5.57
N GLY A 126 -4.56 11.56 6.87
CA GLY A 126 -3.95 12.52 7.78
C GLY A 126 -3.94 11.96 9.19
N GLN A 127 -2.93 12.33 9.96
CA GLN A 127 -2.79 11.84 11.34
C GLN A 127 -3.73 12.55 12.30
N GLY A 128 -4.39 11.77 13.16
CA GLY A 128 -5.27 12.23 14.21
C GLY A 128 -5.00 11.58 15.57
N PHE A 129 -5.96 11.75 16.48
CA PHE A 129 -5.90 11.23 17.84
C PHE A 129 -7.23 10.59 18.23
N LEU A 130 -7.18 9.38 18.78
CA LEU A 130 -8.32 8.65 19.33
C LEU A 130 -8.22 8.66 20.87
N VAL A 131 -9.27 9.08 21.53
CA VAL A 131 -9.33 9.16 22.99
C VAL A 131 -10.60 8.52 23.55
N PRO A 132 -10.57 7.98 24.80
CA PRO A 132 -11.79 7.57 25.49
C PRO A 132 -12.68 8.78 25.81
N LYS A 133 -13.97 8.73 25.45
CA LYS A 133 -14.95 9.81 25.72
C LYS A 133 -15.03 10.18 27.20
N LYS A 134 -14.87 9.21 28.10
CA LYS A 134 -14.91 9.44 29.56
C LYS A 134 -13.85 10.43 30.07
N LYS A 135 -12.80 10.69 29.26
CA LYS A 135 -11.78 11.69 29.62
C LYS A 135 -12.23 13.13 29.36
N GLY A 136 -13.32 13.34 28.62
CA GLY A 136 -13.86 14.68 28.33
C GLY A 136 -13.01 15.56 27.43
N ILE A 137 -11.92 15.03 26.84
CA ILE A 137 -10.98 15.73 25.96
C ILE A 137 -11.69 16.06 24.65
N LYS A 138 -11.63 17.31 24.19
CA LYS A 138 -12.27 17.79 22.97
C LYS A 138 -11.31 18.27 21.90
N SER A 139 -10.03 18.51 22.27
CA SER A 139 -9.00 19.01 21.39
C SER A 139 -7.67 18.34 21.68
N ALA A 140 -6.87 18.08 20.65
CA ALA A 140 -5.51 17.56 20.79
C ALA A 140 -4.60 18.52 21.58
N LYS A 141 -4.94 19.80 21.69
CA LYS A 141 -4.22 20.78 22.51
C LYS A 141 -4.43 20.58 24.02
N GLU A 142 -5.38 19.75 24.42
CA GLU A 142 -5.64 19.39 25.82
C GLU A 142 -4.85 18.14 26.27
N LEU A 143 -3.99 17.59 25.41
CA LEU A 143 -3.25 16.33 25.63
C LEU A 143 -1.95 16.52 26.44
N ALA A 144 -1.85 17.57 27.27
CA ALA A 144 -0.70 17.77 28.15
C ALA A 144 -0.53 16.57 29.11
N ASP A 145 0.72 16.12 29.28
CA ASP A 145 1.13 14.98 30.15
C ASP A 145 0.48 13.63 29.80
N ALA A 146 -0.19 13.52 28.65
CA ALA A 146 -0.83 12.28 28.23
C ALA A 146 0.21 11.17 27.91
N THR A 147 -0.17 9.92 28.19
CA THR A 147 0.48 8.74 27.62
C THR A 147 -0.11 8.46 26.25
N VAL A 148 0.75 8.39 25.22
CA VAL A 148 0.32 8.25 23.81
C VAL A 148 0.89 6.98 23.22
N CYS A 149 0.02 6.06 22.83
CA CYS A 149 0.38 4.84 22.10
C CYS A 149 0.80 5.19 20.66
N VAL A 150 1.98 4.73 20.24
CA VAL A 150 2.53 4.94 18.87
C VAL A 150 3.24 3.69 18.37
N LEU A 151 3.26 3.53 17.04
CA LEU A 151 4.09 2.53 16.35
C LEU A 151 5.46 3.13 16.02
N PRO A 152 6.58 2.44 16.33
CA PRO A 152 7.91 2.93 15.99
C PRO A 152 8.17 2.92 14.48
N GLY A 153 9.07 3.82 14.03
CA GLY A 153 9.50 3.88 12.62
C GLY A 153 8.41 4.39 11.66
N THR A 154 7.45 5.15 12.18
CA THR A 154 6.34 5.72 11.42
C THR A 154 6.47 7.25 11.30
N THR A 155 5.82 7.82 10.27
CA THR A 155 5.56 9.27 10.19
C THR A 155 4.78 9.74 11.40
N THR A 156 3.85 8.91 11.88
CA THR A 156 3.00 9.17 13.03
C THR A 156 3.79 9.45 14.31
N GLU A 157 4.84 8.66 14.58
CA GLU A 157 5.72 8.87 15.75
C GLU A 157 6.42 10.24 15.67
N MET A 158 7.00 10.57 14.51
CA MET A 158 7.69 11.83 14.29
C MET A 158 6.73 13.04 14.37
N ASN A 159 5.60 12.96 13.68
CA ASN A 159 4.61 14.03 13.65
C ASN A 159 4.01 14.27 15.06
N ALA A 160 3.78 13.22 15.84
CA ALA A 160 3.35 13.37 17.22
C ALA A 160 4.38 14.13 18.04
N ALA A 161 5.67 13.75 17.97
CA ALA A 161 6.73 14.47 18.68
C ALA A 161 6.79 15.94 18.28
N ASP A 162 6.66 16.25 17.00
CA ASP A 162 6.65 17.62 16.48
C ASP A 162 5.41 18.41 16.93
N PHE A 163 4.23 17.77 16.92
CA PHE A 163 2.99 18.38 17.39
C PHE A 163 3.08 18.79 18.87
N PHE A 164 3.50 17.86 19.73
CA PHE A 164 3.63 18.13 21.16
C PHE A 164 4.68 19.21 21.44
N ARG A 165 5.83 19.18 20.78
CA ARG A 165 6.89 20.19 20.87
C ARG A 165 6.40 21.57 20.42
N LYS A 166 5.75 21.66 19.25
CA LYS A 166 5.21 22.92 18.67
C LYS A 166 4.19 23.58 19.57
N ASN A 167 3.38 22.79 20.28
CA ASN A 167 2.35 23.29 21.18
C ASN A 167 2.84 23.43 22.64
N SER A 168 4.14 23.22 22.90
CA SER A 168 4.73 23.26 24.25
C SER A 168 4.05 22.30 25.24
N LEU A 169 3.55 21.17 24.75
CA LEU A 169 2.91 20.13 25.54
C LEU A 169 3.92 19.04 25.90
N LYS A 170 3.93 18.62 27.15
CA LYS A 170 4.65 17.41 27.58
C LYS A 170 3.79 16.20 27.24
N TRP A 171 4.43 15.07 26.87
CA TRP A 171 3.77 13.81 26.59
C TRP A 171 4.70 12.63 26.90
N ARG A 172 4.15 11.45 27.01
CA ARG A 172 4.89 10.21 27.28
C ARG A 172 4.56 9.18 26.20
N PRO A 173 5.45 8.92 25.23
CA PRO A 173 5.23 7.89 24.23
C PRO A 173 5.24 6.49 24.86
N VAL A 174 4.26 5.67 24.48
CA VAL A 174 4.21 4.24 24.76
C VAL A 174 4.38 3.53 23.42
N VAL A 175 5.59 3.08 23.16
CA VAL A 175 6.00 2.50 21.89
C VAL A 175 5.66 1.01 21.87
N ILE A 176 4.86 0.57 20.89
CA ILE A 176 4.45 -0.83 20.72
C ILE A 176 4.56 -1.19 19.24
N GLU A 177 5.33 -2.21 18.91
CA GLU A 177 5.69 -2.52 17.52
C GLU A 177 4.56 -3.20 16.74
N GLN A 178 3.80 -4.08 17.38
CA GLN A 178 2.74 -4.84 16.73
C GLN A 178 1.42 -4.06 16.75
N THR A 179 0.80 -3.84 15.58
CA THR A 179 -0.44 -3.07 15.43
C THR A 179 -1.59 -3.61 16.28
N ALA A 180 -1.77 -4.94 16.31
CA ALA A 180 -2.81 -5.56 17.11
C ALA A 180 -2.59 -5.37 18.62
N GLU A 181 -1.34 -5.45 19.08
CA GLU A 181 -1.00 -5.23 20.50
C GLU A 181 -1.12 -3.74 20.89
N LEU A 182 -0.82 -2.82 19.97
CA LEU A 182 -1.04 -1.39 20.17
C LEU A 182 -2.51 -1.10 20.49
N SER A 183 -3.43 -1.65 19.70
CA SER A 183 -4.88 -1.50 19.91
C SER A 183 -5.31 -2.07 21.26
N LYS A 184 -4.88 -3.30 21.58
CA LYS A 184 -5.20 -3.96 22.86
C LYS A 184 -4.69 -3.14 24.05
N ALA A 185 -3.47 -2.62 23.98
CA ALA A 185 -2.87 -1.80 25.03
C ALA A 185 -3.68 -0.51 25.27
N PHE A 186 -4.08 0.16 24.19
CA PHE A 186 -4.91 1.36 24.28
C PHE A 186 -6.30 1.05 24.89
N PHE A 187 -7.00 0.02 24.42
CA PHE A 187 -8.31 -0.33 24.94
C PHE A 187 -8.26 -0.85 26.38
N ALA A 188 -7.16 -1.46 26.80
CA ALA A 188 -6.89 -1.82 28.19
C ALA A 188 -6.53 -0.63 29.09
N GLY A 189 -6.44 0.60 28.54
CA GLY A 189 -6.13 1.81 29.30
C GLY A 189 -4.65 2.03 29.64
N ARG A 190 -3.74 1.31 28.95
CA ARG A 190 -2.28 1.51 29.12
C ARG A 190 -1.81 2.86 28.58
N CYS A 191 -2.54 3.43 27.61
CA CYS A 191 -2.32 4.74 27.05
C CYS A 191 -3.60 5.57 27.18
N ASP A 192 -3.43 6.88 27.35
CA ASP A 192 -4.53 7.85 27.38
C ASP A 192 -5.06 8.13 25.97
N VAL A 193 -4.18 8.04 24.99
CA VAL A 193 -4.39 8.43 23.60
C VAL A 193 -3.76 7.39 22.68
N LEU A 194 -4.44 7.09 21.57
CA LEU A 194 -3.87 6.41 20.41
C LEU A 194 -3.74 7.41 19.27
N THR A 195 -2.56 7.48 18.64
CA THR A 195 -2.35 8.29 17.43
C THR A 195 -1.95 7.43 16.26
N SER A 196 -2.56 7.69 15.11
CA SER A 196 -2.31 7.07 13.81
C SER A 196 -2.99 7.90 12.73
N ASP A 197 -2.93 7.44 11.49
CA ASP A 197 -3.76 7.97 10.41
C ASP A 197 -5.24 7.86 10.78
N ALA A 198 -6.05 8.84 10.40
CA ALA A 198 -7.46 8.93 10.80
C ALA A 198 -8.27 7.70 10.36
N SER A 199 -8.01 7.18 9.16
CA SER A 199 -8.65 5.96 8.69
C SER A 199 -8.29 4.75 9.55
N GLN A 200 -7.02 4.64 9.99
CA GLN A 200 -6.58 3.57 10.87
C GLN A 200 -7.18 3.74 12.29
N LEU A 201 -7.32 4.98 12.78
CA LEU A 201 -8.02 5.23 14.04
C LEU A 201 -9.50 4.83 13.97
N ALA A 202 -10.15 5.07 12.82
CA ALA A 202 -11.50 4.55 12.56
C ALA A 202 -11.53 3.02 12.57
N ALA A 203 -10.54 2.37 11.94
CA ALA A 203 -10.39 0.92 11.95
C ALA A 203 -10.18 0.38 13.37
N HIS A 204 -9.28 0.96 14.15
CA HIS A 204 -9.09 0.57 15.56
C HIS A 204 -10.36 0.75 16.37
N ARG A 205 -11.05 1.89 16.22
CA ARG A 205 -12.31 2.15 16.90
C ARG A 205 -13.38 1.14 16.53
N SER A 206 -13.48 0.71 15.26
CA SER A 206 -14.52 -0.23 14.81
C SER A 206 -14.42 -1.61 15.46
N VAL A 207 -13.21 -2.02 15.84
CA VAL A 207 -12.95 -3.31 16.52
C VAL A 207 -12.79 -3.19 18.03
N ALA A 208 -13.04 -2.00 18.59
CA ALA A 208 -13.01 -1.79 20.05
C ALA A 208 -14.12 -2.59 20.74
N PRO A 209 -13.95 -2.98 22.02
CA PRO A 209 -15.01 -3.65 22.79
C PRO A 209 -16.33 -2.88 22.80
N ASN A 210 -16.29 -1.56 22.86
CA ASN A 210 -17.42 -0.65 22.67
C ASN A 210 -16.96 0.57 21.84
N PRO A 211 -17.16 0.59 20.53
CA PRO A 211 -16.72 1.68 19.66
C PRO A 211 -17.26 3.07 20.06
N LYS A 212 -18.44 3.10 20.68
CA LYS A 212 -19.08 4.37 21.10
C LYS A 212 -18.38 5.06 22.27
N ASP A 213 -17.52 4.35 22.99
CA ASP A 213 -16.76 4.89 24.13
C ASP A 213 -15.53 5.70 23.70
N TYR A 214 -15.22 5.71 22.42
CA TYR A 214 -14.04 6.38 21.86
C TYR A 214 -14.44 7.44 20.84
N VAL A 215 -13.65 8.52 20.76
CA VAL A 215 -13.85 9.63 19.82
C VAL A 215 -12.54 10.01 19.18
N LEU A 216 -12.56 10.25 17.86
CA LEU A 216 -11.49 10.93 17.15
C LEU A 216 -11.58 12.41 17.45
N LEU A 217 -10.44 13.01 17.83
CA LEU A 217 -10.36 14.45 18.00
C LEU A 217 -10.40 15.13 16.63
N PRO A 218 -10.85 16.40 16.57
CA PRO A 218 -11.08 17.07 15.29
C PRO A 218 -9.80 17.47 14.55
N GLU A 219 -8.65 17.52 15.25
CA GLU A 219 -7.41 17.95 14.64
C GLU A 219 -6.79 16.86 13.79
N ILE A 220 -6.47 17.22 12.55
CA ILE A 220 -5.59 16.45 11.65
C ILE A 220 -4.25 17.19 11.57
N ILE A 221 -3.19 16.57 12.05
CA ILE A 221 -1.90 17.21 12.27
C ILE A 221 -0.89 17.01 11.15
N SER A 222 -1.19 16.16 10.17
CA SER A 222 -0.33 15.90 8.98
C SER A 222 -1.15 15.62 7.74
N LYS A 223 -0.45 15.48 6.60
CA LYS A 223 -0.96 14.90 5.36
C LYS A 223 -0.21 13.60 5.12
N GLU A 224 -0.95 12.53 4.90
CA GLU A 224 -0.41 11.17 4.74
C GLU A 224 -0.86 10.61 3.38
N PRO A 225 -0.13 10.90 2.28
CA PRO A 225 -0.40 10.28 0.98
C PRO A 225 0.08 8.83 1.01
N LEU A 226 -0.84 7.88 1.05
CA LEU A 226 -0.54 6.45 1.12
C LEU A 226 -0.46 5.87 -0.29
N ALA A 227 0.57 5.07 -0.55
CA ALA A 227 0.76 4.42 -1.84
C ALA A 227 1.44 3.05 -1.70
N PRO A 228 1.27 2.14 -2.67
CA PRO A 228 2.13 0.99 -2.82
C PRO A 228 3.57 1.41 -3.11
N VAL A 229 4.53 0.59 -2.69
CA VAL A 229 5.96 0.92 -2.78
C VAL A 229 6.72 -0.21 -3.44
N VAL A 230 7.66 0.14 -4.31
CA VAL A 230 8.59 -0.76 -4.99
C VAL A 230 10.03 -0.30 -4.80
N ARG A 231 11.01 -1.13 -5.14
CA ARG A 231 12.43 -0.78 -5.09
C ARG A 231 12.82 0.18 -6.21
N HIS A 232 13.82 1.01 -5.99
CA HIS A 232 14.51 1.74 -7.07
C HIS A 232 15.18 0.78 -8.06
N GLY A 233 15.38 1.26 -9.30
CA GLY A 233 16.17 0.59 -10.33
C GLY A 233 15.46 -0.56 -11.04
N ASP A 234 14.14 -0.67 -10.91
CA ASP A 234 13.29 -1.59 -11.66
C ASP A 234 12.10 -0.80 -12.24
N ASP A 235 12.40 -0.04 -13.30
CA ASP A 235 11.44 0.88 -13.91
C ASP A 235 10.24 0.13 -14.50
N GLN A 236 10.48 -1.06 -15.09
CA GLN A 236 9.39 -1.88 -15.61
C GLN A 236 8.43 -2.31 -14.48
N TRP A 237 8.96 -2.72 -13.34
CA TRP A 237 8.12 -3.11 -12.21
C TRP A 237 7.38 -1.92 -11.61
N TYR A 238 8.04 -0.76 -11.53
CA TYR A 238 7.41 0.49 -11.13
C TYR A 238 6.24 0.83 -12.05
N ASP A 239 6.43 0.81 -13.36
CA ASP A 239 5.39 1.10 -14.34
C ASP A 239 4.20 0.14 -14.21
N ILE A 240 4.45 -1.16 -14.04
CA ILE A 240 3.39 -2.16 -13.87
C ILE A 240 2.55 -1.86 -12.63
N VAL A 241 3.20 -1.65 -11.48
CA VAL A 241 2.49 -1.40 -10.22
C VAL A 241 1.76 -0.05 -10.27
N ASN A 242 2.41 0.99 -10.81
CA ASN A 242 1.82 2.31 -10.96
C ASN A 242 0.59 2.29 -11.89
N TRP A 243 0.72 1.69 -13.07
CA TRP A 243 -0.39 1.60 -14.01
C TRP A 243 -1.50 0.66 -13.55
N THR A 244 -1.20 -0.30 -12.68
CA THR A 244 -2.25 -1.10 -12.02
C THR A 244 -3.14 -0.22 -11.14
N VAL A 245 -2.56 0.66 -10.31
CA VAL A 245 -3.34 1.59 -9.49
C VAL A 245 -4.13 2.58 -10.36
N MET A 246 -3.49 3.13 -11.39
CA MET A 246 -4.13 4.03 -12.34
C MET A 246 -5.28 3.34 -13.09
N ALA A 247 -5.14 2.08 -13.47
CA ALA A 247 -6.18 1.32 -14.14
C ALA A 247 -7.42 1.10 -13.27
N LEU A 248 -7.26 0.90 -11.97
CA LEU A 248 -8.38 0.82 -11.03
C LEU A 248 -9.21 2.11 -11.04
N ILE A 249 -8.54 3.27 -11.02
CA ILE A 249 -9.17 4.60 -11.03
C ILE A 249 -9.82 4.86 -12.39
N GLN A 250 -9.10 4.60 -13.48
CA GLN A 250 -9.60 4.83 -14.84
C GLN A 250 -10.82 3.95 -15.16
N ALA A 251 -10.84 2.71 -14.67
CA ALA A 251 -12.02 1.85 -14.82
C ALA A 251 -13.27 2.45 -14.16
N GLU A 252 -13.10 3.07 -13.00
CA GLU A 252 -14.19 3.76 -12.33
C GLU A 252 -14.69 4.96 -13.13
N GLU A 253 -13.79 5.78 -13.68
CA GLU A 253 -14.13 6.92 -14.54
C GLU A 253 -14.88 6.48 -15.79
N PHE A 254 -14.55 5.32 -16.36
CA PHE A 254 -15.26 4.73 -17.49
C PHE A 254 -16.56 4.02 -17.09
N GLY A 255 -16.89 3.94 -15.80
CA GLY A 255 -18.05 3.19 -15.32
C GLY A 255 -17.91 1.67 -15.52
N ILE A 256 -16.67 1.16 -15.63
CA ILE A 256 -16.38 -0.26 -15.79
C ILE A 256 -16.25 -0.89 -14.41
N THR A 257 -17.06 -1.91 -14.13
CA THR A 257 -17.11 -2.63 -12.86
C THR A 257 -16.83 -4.12 -13.06
N SER A 258 -16.61 -4.85 -11.96
CA SER A 258 -16.47 -6.30 -12.00
C SER A 258 -17.68 -7.02 -12.58
N GLU A 259 -18.87 -6.41 -12.51
CA GLU A 259 -20.13 -6.97 -13.00
C GLU A 259 -20.32 -6.73 -14.50
N ASN A 260 -19.94 -5.53 -15.02
CA ASN A 260 -20.21 -5.16 -16.39
C ASN A 260 -19.02 -5.30 -17.35
N VAL A 261 -17.82 -5.60 -16.89
CA VAL A 261 -16.60 -5.64 -17.70
C VAL A 261 -16.69 -6.58 -18.91
N ASP A 262 -17.42 -7.70 -18.80
CA ASP A 262 -17.65 -8.64 -19.93
C ASP A 262 -18.48 -8.00 -21.05
N GLU A 263 -19.45 -7.18 -20.69
CA GLU A 263 -20.25 -6.43 -21.67
C GLU A 263 -19.43 -5.30 -22.29
N MET A 264 -18.60 -4.63 -21.48
CA MET A 264 -17.76 -3.51 -21.91
C MET A 264 -16.68 -3.92 -22.92
N LEU A 265 -16.34 -5.22 -23.04
CA LEU A 265 -15.52 -5.74 -24.13
C LEU A 265 -16.16 -5.51 -25.53
N LYS A 266 -17.48 -5.31 -25.60
CA LYS A 266 -18.22 -5.05 -26.83
C LYS A 266 -18.40 -3.55 -27.11
N SER A 267 -17.86 -2.70 -26.27
CA SER A 267 -17.91 -1.24 -26.44
C SER A 267 -17.37 -0.83 -27.81
N LYS A 268 -18.02 0.16 -28.42
CA LYS A 268 -17.52 0.78 -29.66
C LYS A 268 -16.56 1.95 -29.39
N ASP A 269 -16.40 2.32 -28.12
CA ASP A 269 -15.47 3.37 -27.71
C ASP A 269 -14.03 2.88 -27.87
N PRO A 270 -13.22 3.53 -28.73
CA PRO A 270 -11.85 3.09 -28.97
C PRO A 270 -10.95 3.19 -27.73
N GLU A 271 -11.27 4.07 -26.78
CA GLU A 271 -10.52 4.20 -25.55
C GLU A 271 -10.76 3.00 -24.62
N ILE A 272 -12.01 2.60 -24.45
CA ILE A 272 -12.39 1.40 -23.70
C ILE A 272 -11.85 0.14 -24.38
N GLN A 273 -11.87 0.05 -25.71
CA GLN A 273 -11.30 -1.08 -26.42
C GLN A 273 -9.79 -1.23 -26.18
N ARG A 274 -9.04 -0.13 -26.20
CA ARG A 274 -7.61 -0.15 -25.85
C ARG A 274 -7.41 -0.48 -24.39
N PHE A 275 -8.17 0.13 -23.50
CA PHE A 275 -8.07 -0.10 -22.05
C PHE A 275 -8.31 -1.57 -21.69
N LEU A 276 -9.34 -2.21 -22.24
CA LEU A 276 -9.65 -3.62 -21.94
C LEU A 276 -8.87 -4.64 -22.79
N GLY A 277 -7.94 -4.19 -23.64
CA GLY A 277 -7.09 -5.04 -24.46
C GLY A 277 -7.82 -5.70 -25.66
N VAL A 278 -8.99 -5.19 -26.04
CA VAL A 278 -9.68 -5.58 -27.30
C VAL A 278 -8.86 -5.10 -28.51
N THR A 279 -8.35 -3.86 -28.43
CA THR A 279 -7.28 -3.37 -29.31
C THR A 279 -5.97 -3.59 -28.60
N PRO A 280 -5.08 -4.47 -29.10
CA PRO A 280 -3.87 -4.88 -28.42
C PRO A 280 -2.78 -3.80 -28.44
N GLY A 281 -1.78 -3.93 -27.55
CA GLY A 281 -0.54 -3.17 -27.54
C GLY A 281 -0.15 -2.57 -26.19
N LEU A 282 -1.11 -2.16 -25.36
CA LEU A 282 -0.81 -1.55 -24.05
C LEU A 282 -0.21 -2.58 -23.06
N GLY A 283 -0.75 -3.79 -23.02
CA GLY A 283 -0.17 -4.85 -22.18
C GLY A 283 1.26 -5.18 -22.60
N LYS A 284 1.48 -5.35 -23.89
CA LYS A 284 2.81 -5.62 -24.44
C LYS A 284 3.83 -4.54 -24.09
N ALA A 285 3.43 -3.26 -24.04
CA ALA A 285 4.31 -2.16 -23.66
C ALA A 285 4.82 -2.30 -22.22
N LEU A 286 4.01 -2.88 -21.32
CA LEU A 286 4.38 -3.20 -19.93
C LEU A 286 5.07 -4.57 -19.80
N GLY A 287 5.11 -5.40 -20.84
CA GLY A 287 5.54 -6.80 -20.78
C GLY A 287 4.50 -7.75 -20.20
N LEU A 288 3.22 -7.37 -20.27
CA LEU A 288 2.06 -8.11 -19.78
C LEU A 288 1.18 -8.60 -20.95
N ASP A 289 0.20 -9.44 -20.62
CA ASP A 289 -0.90 -9.79 -21.52
C ASP A 289 -1.74 -8.53 -21.83
N ASP A 290 -2.27 -8.40 -23.03
CA ASP A 290 -3.09 -7.25 -23.41
C ASP A 290 -4.40 -7.14 -22.60
N LYS A 291 -4.88 -8.25 -22.04
CA LYS A 291 -6.06 -8.28 -21.15
C LYS A 291 -5.75 -8.00 -19.68
N TRP A 292 -4.59 -7.45 -19.35
CA TRP A 292 -4.19 -7.21 -17.96
C TRP A 292 -5.19 -6.35 -17.18
N THR A 293 -5.73 -5.29 -17.77
CA THR A 293 -6.77 -4.44 -17.15
C THR A 293 -8.10 -5.18 -16.99
N TYR A 294 -8.52 -5.93 -18.04
CA TYR A 294 -9.69 -6.80 -17.94
C TYR A 294 -9.56 -7.78 -16.77
N ASN A 295 -8.39 -8.43 -16.63
CA ASN A 295 -8.13 -9.38 -15.54
C ASN A 295 -8.22 -8.74 -14.17
N ILE A 296 -7.71 -7.51 -14.02
CA ILE A 296 -7.84 -6.72 -12.80
C ILE A 296 -9.31 -6.50 -12.46
N ILE A 297 -10.05 -5.86 -13.40
CA ILE A 297 -11.41 -5.42 -13.10
C ILE A 297 -12.35 -6.61 -12.93
N LYS A 298 -12.21 -7.66 -13.72
CA LYS A 298 -13.04 -8.87 -13.60
C LYS A 298 -12.90 -9.56 -12.25
N GLN A 299 -11.68 -9.59 -11.69
CA GLN A 299 -11.40 -10.37 -10.48
C GLN A 299 -11.40 -9.52 -9.20
N VAL A 300 -11.13 -8.21 -9.33
CA VAL A 300 -10.97 -7.33 -8.18
C VAL A 300 -11.94 -6.16 -8.19
N GLY A 301 -12.40 -5.73 -9.37
CA GLY A 301 -13.24 -4.54 -9.54
C GLY A 301 -12.43 -3.27 -9.73
N ASN A 302 -13.12 -2.14 -9.87
CA ASN A 302 -12.52 -0.81 -9.98
C ASN A 302 -12.21 -0.22 -8.59
N TYR A 303 -11.61 0.98 -8.55
CA TYR A 303 -11.22 1.62 -7.28
C TYR A 303 -12.44 1.92 -6.38
N GLY A 304 -13.57 2.37 -6.94
CA GLY A 304 -14.80 2.61 -6.18
C GLY A 304 -15.33 1.35 -5.50
N GLU A 305 -15.37 0.21 -6.23
CA GLU A 305 -15.79 -1.07 -5.66
C GLU A 305 -14.84 -1.51 -4.53
N ILE A 306 -13.51 -1.32 -4.70
CA ILE A 306 -12.51 -1.63 -3.68
C ILE A 306 -12.70 -0.75 -2.45
N PHE A 307 -12.89 0.55 -2.64
CA PHE A 307 -13.09 1.50 -1.54
C PHE A 307 -14.35 1.18 -0.75
N GLU A 308 -15.50 1.08 -1.44
CA GLU A 308 -16.80 0.88 -0.79
C GLU A 308 -16.88 -0.41 0.02
N ARG A 309 -16.36 -1.54 -0.50
CA ARG A 309 -16.43 -2.82 0.22
C ARG A 309 -15.47 -2.93 1.40
N ASN A 310 -14.38 -2.14 1.43
CA ASN A 310 -13.36 -2.26 2.47
C ASN A 310 -13.45 -1.16 3.53
N VAL A 311 -13.67 0.09 3.12
CA VAL A 311 -13.59 1.24 4.02
C VAL A 311 -14.79 2.19 3.92
N GLY A 312 -15.62 2.05 2.89
CA GLY A 312 -16.72 2.95 2.56
C GLY A 312 -17.80 3.06 3.64
N VAL A 313 -18.80 3.91 3.36
CA VAL A 313 -19.85 4.30 4.32
C VAL A 313 -20.68 3.13 4.86
N ASN A 314 -20.81 2.06 4.10
CA ASN A 314 -21.54 0.85 4.50
C ASN A 314 -20.69 -0.15 5.28
N THR A 315 -19.43 0.15 5.57
CA THR A 315 -18.54 -0.67 6.39
C THR A 315 -18.52 -0.18 7.85
N PRO A 316 -17.98 -0.97 8.79
CA PRO A 316 -17.77 -0.51 10.16
C PRO A 316 -16.87 0.73 10.30
N LEU A 317 -16.05 1.07 9.28
CA LEU A 317 -15.24 2.28 9.26
C LEU A 317 -16.08 3.52 8.92
N GLY A 318 -17.04 3.37 8.01
CA GLY A 318 -17.95 4.44 7.63
C GLY A 318 -17.25 5.65 7.00
N LEU A 319 -16.20 5.42 6.20
CA LEU A 319 -15.44 6.51 5.60
C LEU A 319 -16.12 7.01 4.34
N GLU A 320 -16.25 8.32 4.25
CA GLU A 320 -16.66 8.99 3.02
C GLU A 320 -15.47 9.15 2.09
N ARG A 321 -15.74 9.09 0.80
CA ARG A 321 -14.76 9.35 -0.23
C ARG A 321 -14.68 10.85 -0.49
N GLY A 322 -13.47 11.43 -0.38
CA GLY A 322 -13.20 12.84 -0.61
C GLY A 322 -12.97 13.18 -2.08
#